data_65b1de961bbd34653d9b56e30db91439
#
_entry.id   65b1de961bbd34653d9b56e30db91439
#
_cell.length_a   1.000
_cell.length_b   1.000
_cell.length_c   1.000
_cell.angle_alpha   90.00
_cell.angle_beta   90.00
_cell.angle_gamma   90.00
#
_symmetry.space_group_name_H-M   'P 1'
#
loop_
_entity.id
_entity.type
_entity.pdbx_description
1 polymer ?
#
loop_
_entity_poly.entity_id
_entity_poly.type
_entity_poly.pdbx_seq_one_letter_code
_entity_poly.pdbx_strand_id
1 'polypeptide(L)'
;MNYYFSKTVNGKFETIEIKVKTLLKNEGFGVLTEIDMQTTLKEKLHKAFRKYKILGACNPPFAFKALQAEDKIGTMLPCNVILQEHSLNKIEVSAINPMVSMQAIENTALKTVAQDVSSKLENVINKLENEK
;
A
#
# COMPACT_ATOMS: atom_id res chain seq x y z
N MET A 1 17.51 3.68 2.79
CA MET A 1 16.27 3.44 2.01
C MET A 1 15.15 3.06 2.97
N ASN A 2 14.03 3.77 2.89
CA ASN A 2 12.88 3.47 3.74
C ASN A 2 12.11 2.26 3.23
N TYR A 3 11.43 1.57 4.14
CA TYR A 3 10.59 0.43 3.78
C TYR A 3 9.25 0.86 3.18
N TYR A 4 9.02 2.15 3.03
CA TYR A 4 7.78 2.70 2.48
C TYR A 4 8.04 3.96 1.67
N PHE A 5 7.11 4.26 0.77
CA PHE A 5 6.98 5.57 0.10
C PHE A 5 5.81 6.29 0.74
N SER A 6 5.91 7.59 0.97
CA SER A 6 4.86 8.31 1.67
C SER A 6 4.66 9.73 1.13
N LYS A 7 3.42 10.21 1.23
CA LYS A 7 3.07 11.58 0.87
C LYS A 7 1.85 12.00 1.68
N THR A 8 1.90 13.21 2.22
CA THR A 8 0.75 13.79 2.91
C THR A 8 0.03 14.75 1.97
N VAL A 9 -1.27 14.59 1.84
CA VAL A 9 -2.11 15.42 0.98
C VAL A 9 -3.30 15.95 1.75
N ASN A 10 -3.85 17.07 1.29
CA ASN A 10 -5.04 17.68 1.85
C ASN A 10 -6.27 17.16 1.15
N GLY A 11 -7.32 16.85 1.90
CA GLY A 11 -8.59 16.40 1.35
C GLY A 11 -9.37 15.56 2.35
N LYS A 12 -10.59 15.23 1.99
CA LYS A 12 -11.39 14.32 2.80
C LYS A 12 -10.85 12.91 2.66
N PHE A 13 -10.84 12.18 3.77
CA PHE A 13 -10.30 10.81 3.80
C PHE A 13 -10.90 9.94 2.68
N GLU A 14 -12.22 9.96 2.53
CA GLU A 14 -12.92 9.13 1.55
C GLU A 14 -12.57 9.52 0.11
N THR A 15 -12.39 10.82 -0.15
CA THR A 15 -12.00 11.31 -1.48
C THR A 15 -10.58 10.89 -1.82
N ILE A 16 -9.66 11.01 -0.86
CA ILE A 16 -8.26 10.59 -1.07
C ILE A 16 -8.18 9.08 -1.28
N GLU A 17 -8.98 8.31 -0.55
CA GLU A 17 -9.03 6.86 -0.73
C GLU A 17 -9.43 6.49 -2.16
N ILE A 18 -10.44 7.16 -2.73
CA ILE A 18 -10.87 6.93 -4.12
C ILE A 18 -9.74 7.25 -5.09
N LYS A 19 -9.03 8.36 -4.87
CA LYS A 19 -7.89 8.75 -5.70
C LYS A 19 -6.77 7.70 -5.66
N VAL A 20 -6.46 7.20 -4.48
CA VAL A 20 -5.44 6.17 -4.30
C VAL A 20 -5.82 4.89 -5.07
N LYS A 21 -7.07 4.45 -4.93
CA LYS A 21 -7.56 3.26 -5.64
C LYS A 21 -7.50 3.43 -7.16
N THR A 22 -7.81 4.62 -7.66
CA THR A 22 -7.73 4.93 -9.10
C THR A 22 -6.28 4.87 -9.58
N LEU A 23 -5.35 5.48 -8.83
CA LEU A 23 -3.93 5.47 -9.19
C LEU A 23 -3.36 4.05 -9.15
N LEU A 24 -3.75 3.25 -8.16
CA LEU A 24 -3.36 1.84 -8.07
C LEU A 24 -3.84 1.07 -9.30
N LYS A 25 -5.11 1.26 -9.69
CA LYS A 25 -5.69 0.59 -10.85
C LYS A 25 -4.93 0.96 -12.12
N ASN A 26 -4.55 2.22 -12.27
CA ASN A 26 -3.80 2.69 -13.45
C ASN A 26 -2.42 2.05 -13.56
N GLU A 27 -1.85 1.58 -12.45
CA GLU A 27 -0.58 0.85 -12.45
C GLU A 27 -0.77 -0.67 -12.45
N GLY A 28 -2.00 -1.14 -12.62
CA GLY A 28 -2.31 -2.58 -12.71
C GLY A 28 -2.61 -3.26 -11.39
N PHE A 29 -2.76 -2.51 -10.30
CA PHE A 29 -3.12 -3.08 -9.00
C PHE A 29 -4.62 -3.12 -8.79
N GLY A 30 -5.10 -4.22 -8.19
CA GLY A 30 -6.44 -4.31 -7.64
C GLY A 30 -6.39 -4.36 -6.12
N VAL A 31 -7.35 -3.73 -5.46
CA VAL A 31 -7.46 -3.79 -4.01
C VAL A 31 -8.23 -5.05 -3.64
N LEU A 32 -7.55 -6.02 -3.01
CA LEU A 32 -8.15 -7.31 -2.63
C LEU A 32 -8.74 -7.28 -1.23
N THR A 33 -8.12 -6.53 -0.33
CA THR A 33 -8.54 -6.47 1.07
C THR A 33 -8.54 -5.04 1.56
N GLU A 34 -9.45 -4.75 2.50
CA GLU A 34 -9.53 -3.46 3.17
C GLU A 34 -9.72 -3.71 4.65
N ILE A 35 -8.87 -3.11 5.46
CA ILE A 35 -8.95 -3.23 6.92
C ILE A 35 -9.08 -1.83 7.51
N ASP A 36 -10.21 -1.58 8.16
CA ASP A 36 -10.44 -0.31 8.88
C ASP A 36 -9.95 -0.48 10.31
N MET A 37 -8.74 0.03 10.58
CA MET A 37 -8.11 -0.12 11.90
C MET A 37 -8.81 0.71 12.96
N GLN A 38 -9.38 1.87 12.60
CA GLN A 38 -10.14 2.68 13.54
C GLN A 38 -11.31 1.87 14.11
N THR A 39 -12.09 1.26 13.23
CA THR A 39 -13.23 0.43 13.62
C THR A 39 -12.80 -0.81 14.38
N THR A 40 -11.75 -1.48 13.90
CA THR A 40 -11.23 -2.70 14.54
C THR A 40 -10.80 -2.44 15.98
N LEU A 41 -10.04 -1.37 16.20
CA LEU A 41 -9.55 -1.05 17.54
C LEU A 41 -10.68 -0.64 18.49
N LYS A 42 -11.69 0.05 17.97
CA LYS A 42 -12.86 0.42 18.75
C LYS A 42 -13.66 -0.82 19.17
N GLU A 43 -13.91 -1.72 18.23
CA GLU A 43 -14.69 -2.93 18.50
C GLU A 43 -13.95 -3.93 19.40
N LYS A 44 -12.67 -4.13 19.16
CA LYS A 44 -11.90 -5.17 19.87
C LYS A 44 -11.35 -4.70 21.23
N LEU A 45 -10.97 -3.43 21.34
CA LEU A 45 -10.29 -2.91 22.52
C LEU A 45 -11.02 -1.74 23.19
N HIS A 46 -12.12 -1.25 22.60
CA HIS A 46 -12.81 -0.05 23.04
C HIS A 46 -11.88 1.17 23.11
N LYS A 47 -10.91 1.23 22.17
CA LYS A 47 -9.93 2.32 22.08
C LYS A 47 -10.28 3.25 20.93
N ALA A 48 -10.22 4.55 21.18
CA ALA A 48 -10.32 5.55 20.13
C ALA A 48 -9.00 5.62 19.37
N PHE A 49 -9.07 5.71 18.03
CA PHE A 49 -7.91 5.83 17.18
C PHE A 49 -8.28 6.73 16.01
N ARG A 50 -7.26 7.30 15.35
CA ARG A 50 -7.49 8.11 14.13
C ARG A 50 -7.99 7.24 13.00
N LYS A 51 -8.56 7.86 11.96
CA LYS A 51 -8.90 7.14 10.73
C LYS A 51 -7.61 6.53 10.18
N TYR A 52 -7.65 5.22 9.99
CA TYR A 52 -6.50 4.45 9.53
C TYR A 52 -7.04 3.23 8.77
N LYS A 53 -6.68 3.14 7.49
CA LYS A 53 -7.15 2.03 6.65
C LYS A 53 -5.96 1.38 5.95
N ILE A 54 -5.97 0.05 5.89
CA ILE A 54 -4.96 -0.73 5.19
C ILE A 54 -5.62 -1.32 3.94
N LEU A 55 -5.07 -1.00 2.77
CA LEU A 55 -5.50 -1.54 1.49
C LEU A 55 -4.49 -2.59 1.05
N GLY A 56 -4.94 -3.83 0.86
CA GLY A 56 -4.10 -4.88 0.32
C GLY A 56 -4.17 -4.87 -1.20
N ALA A 57 -3.12 -4.39 -1.87
CA ALA A 57 -3.08 -4.23 -3.31
C ALA A 57 -2.31 -5.37 -3.97
N CYS A 58 -2.84 -5.89 -5.06
CA CYS A 58 -2.22 -6.97 -5.83
C CYS A 58 -2.12 -6.59 -7.30
N ASN A 59 -0.93 -6.80 -7.86
CA ASN A 59 -0.70 -6.69 -9.29
C ASN A 59 -0.54 -8.13 -9.80
N PRO A 60 -1.60 -8.74 -10.38
CA PRO A 60 -1.61 -10.19 -10.63
C PRO A 60 -0.45 -10.72 -11.46
N PRO A 61 -0.01 -10.08 -12.57
CA PRO A 61 1.13 -10.60 -13.32
C PRO A 61 2.41 -10.68 -12.49
N PHE A 62 2.66 -9.66 -11.66
CA PHE A 62 3.85 -9.64 -10.80
C PHE A 62 3.71 -10.58 -9.62
N ALA A 63 2.52 -10.69 -9.04
CA ALA A 63 2.26 -11.66 -7.96
C ALA A 63 2.51 -13.09 -8.45
N PHE A 64 2.07 -13.41 -9.66
CA PHE A 64 2.28 -14.72 -10.27
C PHE A 64 3.78 -15.02 -10.42
N LYS A 65 4.55 -14.07 -10.96
CA LYS A 65 6.00 -14.21 -11.09
C LYS A 65 6.69 -14.38 -9.73
N ALA A 66 6.26 -13.61 -8.74
CA ALA A 66 6.83 -13.70 -7.39
C ALA A 66 6.58 -15.07 -6.78
N LEU A 67 5.37 -15.58 -6.88
CA LEU A 67 4.99 -16.89 -6.34
C LEU A 67 5.73 -18.03 -7.05
N GLN A 68 6.00 -17.89 -8.34
CA GLN A 68 6.79 -18.88 -9.08
C GLN A 68 8.26 -18.85 -8.67
N ALA A 69 8.80 -17.64 -8.37
CA ALA A 69 10.20 -17.50 -7.97
C ALA A 69 10.44 -17.94 -6.52
N GLU A 70 9.45 -17.70 -5.64
CA GLU A 70 9.56 -17.96 -4.21
C GLU A 70 8.19 -18.34 -3.67
N ASP A 71 7.94 -19.62 -3.41
CA ASP A 71 6.61 -20.11 -3.06
C ASP A 71 6.08 -19.59 -1.71
N LYS A 72 6.97 -19.20 -0.82
CA LYS A 72 6.57 -18.67 0.49
C LYS A 72 6.43 -17.15 0.53
N ILE A 73 6.60 -16.49 -0.63
CA ILE A 73 6.46 -15.03 -0.68
C ILE A 73 5.05 -14.56 -0.34
N GLY A 74 4.07 -15.46 -0.41
CA GLY A 74 2.71 -15.17 0.02
C GLY A 74 2.61 -14.67 1.44
N THR A 75 3.59 -15.00 2.29
CA THR A 75 3.65 -14.48 3.66
C THR A 75 3.88 -12.97 3.70
N MET A 76 4.37 -12.38 2.60
CA MET A 76 4.64 -10.94 2.46
C MET A 76 3.71 -10.27 1.46
N LEU A 77 2.62 -10.93 1.08
CA LEU A 77 1.63 -10.39 0.15
C LEU A 77 0.28 -10.27 0.86
N PRO A 78 -0.60 -9.37 0.43
CA PRO A 78 -0.45 -8.41 -0.66
C PRO A 78 0.46 -7.23 -0.30
N CYS A 79 0.75 -6.37 -1.28
CA CYS A 79 1.45 -5.12 -1.03
C CYS A 79 0.48 -4.14 -0.37
N ASN A 80 0.78 -3.70 0.82
CA ASN A 80 -0.13 -2.84 1.57
C ASN A 80 0.11 -1.37 1.27
N VAL A 81 -0.99 -0.65 1.12
CA VAL A 81 -1.02 0.80 1.03
C VAL A 81 -1.92 1.29 2.16
N ILE A 82 -1.42 2.20 2.97
CA ILE A 82 -2.16 2.70 4.11
C ILE A 82 -2.55 4.17 3.92
N LEU A 83 -3.71 4.52 4.48
CA LEU A 83 -4.15 5.91 4.58
C LEU A 83 -4.41 6.19 6.06
N GLN A 84 -3.88 7.33 6.55
CA GLN A 84 -4.17 7.74 7.92
C GLN A 84 -4.36 9.25 7.98
N GLU A 85 -5.31 9.66 8.84
CA GLU A 85 -5.62 11.07 9.03
C GLU A 85 -4.95 11.57 10.32
N HIS A 86 -3.90 12.37 10.17
CA HIS A 86 -3.16 12.89 11.32
C HIS A 86 -3.87 14.07 11.98
N SER A 87 -4.50 14.91 11.16
CA SER A 87 -5.39 15.98 11.60
C SER A 87 -6.46 16.16 10.53
N LEU A 88 -7.50 16.91 10.82
CA LEU A 88 -8.65 17.01 9.91
C LEU A 88 -8.22 17.36 8.49
N ASN A 89 -8.59 16.51 7.56
CA ASN A 89 -8.30 16.64 6.12
C ASN A 89 -6.81 16.66 5.76
N LYS A 90 -5.95 16.13 6.63
CA LYS A 90 -4.53 15.90 6.32
C LYS A 90 -4.28 14.40 6.32
N ILE A 91 -4.17 13.84 5.12
CA ILE A 91 -4.11 12.39 4.92
C ILE A 91 -2.71 12.00 4.47
N GLU A 92 -2.04 11.16 5.25
CA GLU A 92 -0.78 10.55 4.84
C GLU A 92 -1.09 9.22 4.18
N VAL A 93 -0.58 9.05 2.96
CA VAL A 93 -0.71 7.80 2.20
C VAL A 93 0.68 7.20 2.08
N SER A 94 0.81 5.94 2.47
CA SER A 94 2.11 5.25 2.43
C SER A 94 1.95 3.90 1.76
N ALA A 95 2.88 3.57 0.88
CA ALA A 95 2.93 2.27 0.20
C ALA A 95 4.19 1.53 0.60
N ILE A 96 4.09 0.22 0.78
CA ILE A 96 5.25 -0.61 1.07
C ILE A 96 6.28 -0.51 -0.06
N ASN A 97 7.56 -0.56 0.29
CA ASN A 97 8.64 -0.68 -0.68
C ASN A 97 9.16 -2.11 -0.68
N PRO A 98 8.75 -2.94 -1.66
CA PRO A 98 9.14 -4.35 -1.68
C PRO A 98 10.65 -4.58 -1.82
N MET A 99 11.39 -3.62 -2.38
CA MET A 99 12.85 -3.71 -2.45
C MET A 99 13.48 -3.81 -1.07
N VAL A 100 12.83 -3.20 -0.06
CA VAL A 100 13.32 -3.23 1.32
C VAL A 100 12.67 -4.38 2.09
N SER A 101 11.35 -4.57 1.96
CA SER A 101 10.64 -5.60 2.73
C SER A 101 11.07 -7.02 2.34
N MET A 102 11.55 -7.21 1.12
CA MET A 102 11.96 -8.52 0.60
C MET A 102 13.48 -8.67 0.47
N GLN A 103 14.26 -7.70 0.96
CA GLN A 103 15.72 -7.69 0.74
C GLN A 103 16.44 -8.85 1.43
N ALA A 104 15.87 -9.40 2.48
CA ALA A 104 16.47 -10.54 3.20
C ALA A 104 16.38 -11.85 2.42
N ILE A 105 15.55 -11.90 1.39
CA ILE A 105 15.33 -13.10 0.58
C ILE A 105 16.36 -13.13 -0.54
N GLU A 106 17.23 -14.15 -0.53
CA GLU A 106 18.27 -14.32 -1.55
C GLU A 106 17.70 -15.03 -2.77
N ASN A 107 17.07 -14.26 -3.67
CA ASN A 107 16.44 -14.79 -4.89
C ASN A 107 16.45 -13.70 -5.96
N THR A 108 17.29 -13.88 -6.99
CA THR A 108 17.48 -12.87 -8.04
C THR A 108 16.19 -12.59 -8.82
N ALA A 109 15.44 -13.63 -9.14
CA ALA A 109 14.18 -13.48 -9.88
C ALA A 109 13.16 -12.67 -9.06
N LEU A 110 13.10 -12.90 -7.75
CA LEU A 110 12.23 -12.15 -6.85
C LEU A 110 12.66 -10.68 -6.77
N LYS A 111 13.96 -10.41 -6.75
CA LYS A 111 14.47 -9.03 -6.69
C LYS A 111 14.02 -8.22 -7.90
N THR A 112 14.03 -8.83 -9.09
CA THR A 112 13.56 -8.17 -10.31
C THR A 112 12.07 -7.80 -10.21
N VAL A 113 11.25 -8.72 -9.74
CA VAL A 113 9.82 -8.47 -9.53
C VAL A 113 9.63 -7.35 -8.49
N ALA A 114 10.34 -7.43 -7.37
CA ALA A 114 10.25 -6.42 -6.31
C ALA A 114 10.61 -5.02 -6.82
N GLN A 115 11.61 -4.93 -7.69
CA GLN A 115 12.05 -3.68 -8.28
C GLN A 115 10.95 -3.07 -9.16
N ASP A 116 10.32 -3.88 -10.01
CA ASP A 116 9.23 -3.43 -10.88
C ASP A 116 8.01 -2.97 -10.07
N VAL A 117 7.63 -3.75 -9.07
CA VAL A 117 6.49 -3.41 -8.20
C VAL A 117 6.79 -2.14 -7.40
N SER A 118 8.01 -2.02 -6.87
CA SER A 118 8.44 -0.83 -6.13
C SER A 118 8.31 0.44 -6.98
N SER A 119 8.75 0.39 -8.23
CA SER A 119 8.64 1.53 -9.15
C SER A 119 7.17 1.93 -9.37
N LYS A 120 6.28 0.96 -9.53
CA LYS A 120 4.87 1.22 -9.73
C LYS A 120 4.20 1.83 -8.50
N LEU A 121 4.52 1.32 -7.32
CA LEU A 121 3.99 1.86 -6.06
C LEU A 121 4.52 3.27 -5.80
N GLU A 122 5.79 3.52 -6.09
CA GLU A 122 6.36 4.86 -6.00
C GLU A 122 5.63 5.84 -6.93
N ASN A 123 5.30 5.41 -8.15
CA ASN A 123 4.53 6.22 -9.10
C ASN A 123 3.16 6.59 -8.54
N VAL A 124 2.48 5.66 -7.88
CA VAL A 124 1.17 5.92 -7.26
C VAL A 124 1.30 7.04 -6.23
N ILE A 125 2.29 6.94 -5.35
CA ILE A 125 2.50 7.94 -4.30
C ILE A 125 2.88 9.30 -4.92
N ASN A 126 3.77 9.30 -5.91
CA ASN A 126 4.23 10.54 -6.53
C ASN A 126 3.11 11.26 -7.29
N LYS A 127 2.17 10.54 -7.87
CA LYS A 127 1.06 11.11 -8.64
C LYS A 127 -0.12 11.57 -7.77
N LEU A 128 -0.10 11.23 -6.49
CA LEU A 128 -1.17 11.63 -5.58
C LEU A 128 -1.13 13.15 -5.37
N GLU A 129 -2.28 13.79 -5.45
CA GLU A 129 -2.41 15.23 -5.33
C GLU A 129 -3.48 15.60 -4.29
N ASN A 130 -3.40 16.84 -3.80
CA ASN A 130 -4.43 17.39 -2.92
C ASN A 130 -5.79 17.38 -3.59
N GLU A 131 -6.82 17.26 -2.79
CA GLU A 131 -8.20 17.47 -3.24
C GLU A 131 -8.38 18.96 -3.56
N LYS A 132 -9.00 19.24 -4.69
CA LYS A 132 -9.28 20.61 -5.11
C LYS A 132 -10.60 21.12 -4.57
#